data_a17830a30bfbfdb999cfec06e5ad6be1
#
_entry.id   a17830a30bfbfdb999cfec06e5ad6be1
#
_cell.length_a   1.000
_cell.length_b   1.000
_cell.length_c   1.000
_cell.angle_alpha   90.00
_cell.angle_beta   90.00
_cell.angle_gamma   90.00
#
_symmetry.space_group_name_H-M   'P 1'
#
loop_
_entity.id
_entity.type
_entity.pdbx_description
1 polymer ?
#
loop_
_entity_poly.entity_id
_entity_poly.type
_entity_poly.pdbx_seq_one_letter_code
_entity_poly.pdbx_strand_id
1 'polypeptide(L)'
;MRISFIATRKNLDPTERELYEMDLLNRALGFKRAFLDLGIQTVMACTPRDVDVHMIDEYLSPIVYDLPGTDYVALSAKTSCVTYAYEVAARFREKGKRVILGGIHASLRPAEALQHVDCVVTGEAETVWPHVVQDMKAGKLKERYDAVGFPPMDAIPVPTWDKSDASQYLFHQIQTTRGCPFRCRFCSVPDISGQDFRFKPVERVITELRALPKARGPIAGAKPLYIVDDNFISRTRYTKDLLRAMIPLAKSGEIPSWSAETTLNVASDDEMLDLFRDAGCSTLIIGFESVTEASLAAMDKPVNFCLTYQEAIDRIHARGMTIIGNFIVGFDTDTLGVFQQTLDFIQNSGILYPFFSILTPMPGTKLFEEFQAAGRLDHEKWHLYDTRHVVFEPTNMRRDELMDGYIWLYEQAYGTSKLYERIARNWARRTRSSNLVEKGFVASRLAVEMVKGDAELRRHFKDGISLMMGRGVNADAGQLLYLLDAYDFARFMRRSSTSRRAENYRTFADPARWQRVPEGGTSTKEATDKLNVMQWENTKAVKRTKVALPVVR
;
A
#
# COMPACT_ATOMS: atom_id res chain seq x y z
N MET A 1 -0.15 -5.01 -35.97
CA MET A 1 0.59 -4.20 -35.00
C MET A 1 0.52 -4.87 -33.64
N ARG A 2 1.67 -5.02 -32.97
CA ARG A 2 1.75 -5.58 -31.60
C ARG A 2 2.31 -4.53 -30.65
N ILE A 3 1.68 -4.39 -29.47
CA ILE A 3 2.15 -3.55 -28.38
C ILE A 3 2.50 -4.46 -27.20
N SER A 4 3.74 -4.40 -26.72
CA SER A 4 4.17 -5.09 -25.51
C SER A 4 4.15 -4.13 -24.32
N PHE A 5 3.29 -4.43 -23.35
CA PHE A 5 3.18 -3.72 -22.10
C PHE A 5 4.11 -4.35 -21.08
N ILE A 6 4.91 -3.54 -20.41
CA ILE A 6 5.92 -4.03 -19.48
C ILE A 6 5.72 -3.42 -18.09
N ALA A 7 5.51 -4.28 -17.12
CA ALA A 7 5.58 -3.95 -15.71
C ALA A 7 7.02 -4.15 -15.23
N THR A 8 7.73 -3.05 -15.01
CA THR A 8 9.13 -3.09 -14.55
C THR A 8 9.21 -3.29 -13.05
N ARG A 9 10.29 -3.91 -12.59
CA ARG A 9 10.69 -3.88 -11.19
C ARG A 9 11.08 -2.47 -10.77
N LYS A 10 11.21 -2.26 -9.47
CA LYS A 10 11.71 -1.00 -8.93
C LYS A 10 13.19 -0.79 -9.24
N ASN A 11 13.99 -1.83 -9.06
CA ASN A 11 15.44 -1.82 -9.23
C ASN A 11 15.95 -3.25 -9.43
N LEU A 12 17.08 -3.38 -10.13
CA LEU A 12 17.81 -4.65 -10.27
C LEU A 12 18.73 -4.95 -9.07
N ASP A 13 18.90 -4.04 -8.13
CA ASP A 13 19.72 -4.28 -6.95
C ASP A 13 19.08 -5.36 -6.07
N PRO A 14 19.67 -6.57 -5.98
CA PRO A 14 19.14 -7.65 -5.16
C PRO A 14 19.19 -7.34 -3.65
N THR A 15 19.85 -6.26 -3.26
CA THR A 15 19.87 -5.77 -1.88
C THR A 15 18.67 -4.90 -1.54
N GLU A 16 17.82 -4.54 -2.52
CA GLU A 16 16.58 -3.79 -2.31
C GLU A 16 15.36 -4.71 -2.42
N ARG A 17 14.54 -4.73 -1.36
CA ARG A 17 13.27 -5.43 -1.29
C ARG A 17 12.16 -4.44 -0.93
N GLU A 18 10.99 -4.66 -1.47
CA GLU A 18 9.79 -3.92 -1.08
C GLU A 18 8.97 -4.76 -0.08
N LEU A 19 8.48 -4.12 0.99
CA LEU A 19 7.62 -4.81 1.96
C LEU A 19 6.37 -5.40 1.30
N TYR A 20 5.82 -4.69 0.33
CA TYR A 20 4.64 -5.14 -0.41
C TYR A 20 4.89 -6.30 -1.39
N GLU A 21 6.15 -6.68 -1.65
CA GLU A 21 6.45 -7.87 -2.46
C GLU A 21 6.13 -9.16 -1.74
N MET A 22 6.11 -9.15 -0.40
CA MET A 22 5.73 -10.30 0.43
C MET A 22 6.45 -11.60 0.01
N ASP A 23 7.76 -11.53 -0.17
CA ASP A 23 8.57 -12.60 -0.78
C ASP A 23 8.45 -13.93 -0.08
N LEU A 24 8.51 -13.94 1.26
CA LEU A 24 8.42 -15.19 2.03
C LEU A 24 7.00 -15.77 1.92
N LEU A 25 5.98 -14.92 2.02
CA LEU A 25 4.59 -15.30 1.88
C LEU A 25 4.30 -15.85 0.48
N ASN A 26 4.78 -15.16 -0.57
CA ASN A 26 4.63 -15.59 -1.95
C ASN A 26 5.29 -16.96 -2.18
N ARG A 27 6.55 -17.14 -1.76
CA ARG A 27 7.25 -18.44 -1.88
C ARG A 27 6.54 -19.55 -1.12
N ALA A 28 6.12 -19.27 0.12
CA ALA A 28 5.43 -20.25 0.94
C ALA A 28 4.08 -20.66 0.33
N LEU A 29 3.37 -19.75 -0.32
CA LEU A 29 2.08 -20.02 -0.95
C LEU A 29 2.18 -20.40 -2.44
N GLY A 30 3.37 -20.36 -3.04
CA GLY A 30 3.59 -20.74 -4.43
C GLY A 30 3.25 -19.65 -5.45
N PHE A 31 3.17 -18.39 -5.00
CA PHE A 31 3.02 -17.22 -5.88
C PHE A 31 4.39 -16.61 -6.20
N LYS A 32 4.45 -15.82 -7.26
CA LYS A 32 5.65 -15.06 -7.62
C LYS A 32 5.55 -13.59 -7.23
N ARG A 33 4.35 -13.05 -7.16
CA ARG A 33 4.08 -11.64 -6.85
C ARG A 33 2.80 -11.47 -6.04
N ALA A 34 2.72 -10.42 -5.22
CA ALA A 34 1.51 -10.12 -4.48
C ALA A 34 0.42 -9.52 -5.39
N PHE A 35 0.76 -8.53 -6.18
CA PHE A 35 -0.18 -7.71 -6.94
C PHE A 35 0.15 -7.66 -8.42
N LEU A 36 -0.90 -7.73 -9.26
CA LEU A 36 -0.86 -7.44 -10.68
C LEU A 36 -0.83 -5.91 -10.88
N ASP A 37 -0.23 -5.42 -11.97
CA ASP A 37 -0.35 -4.01 -12.33
C ASP A 37 -1.72 -3.75 -12.99
N LEU A 38 -2.68 -3.32 -12.17
CA LEU A 38 -4.06 -3.09 -12.61
C LEU A 38 -4.16 -1.94 -13.63
N GLY A 39 -3.30 -0.92 -13.52
CA GLY A 39 -3.27 0.20 -14.45
C GLY A 39 -2.91 -0.27 -15.86
N ILE A 40 -1.85 -1.09 -16.00
CA ILE A 40 -1.47 -1.69 -17.29
C ILE A 40 -2.62 -2.53 -17.86
N GLN A 41 -3.25 -3.38 -17.02
CA GLN A 41 -4.37 -4.22 -17.46
C GLN A 41 -5.56 -3.40 -17.97
N THR A 42 -5.82 -2.26 -17.35
CA THR A 42 -6.89 -1.34 -17.76
C THR A 42 -6.57 -0.69 -19.11
N VAL A 43 -5.35 -0.20 -19.30
CA VAL A 43 -4.92 0.40 -20.58
C VAL A 43 -4.90 -0.65 -21.70
N MET A 44 -4.48 -1.87 -21.41
CA MET A 44 -4.60 -2.99 -22.37
C MET A 44 -6.05 -3.23 -22.78
N ALA A 45 -7.00 -3.15 -21.85
CA ALA A 45 -8.42 -3.28 -22.12
C ALA A 45 -9.00 -2.14 -22.98
N CYS A 46 -8.37 -0.95 -22.94
CA CYS A 46 -8.69 0.20 -23.81
C CYS A 46 -8.10 0.05 -25.22
N THR A 47 -7.23 -0.92 -25.45
CA THR A 47 -6.59 -1.13 -26.76
C THR A 47 -7.57 -1.77 -27.73
N PRO A 48 -7.74 -1.25 -28.98
CA PRO A 48 -8.62 -1.84 -29.96
C PRO A 48 -8.32 -3.32 -30.23
N ARG A 49 -9.38 -4.13 -30.45
CA ARG A 49 -9.27 -5.59 -30.58
C ARG A 49 -8.43 -6.09 -31.77
N ASP A 50 -8.22 -5.26 -32.77
CA ASP A 50 -7.39 -5.56 -33.95
C ASP A 50 -5.89 -5.30 -33.71
N VAL A 51 -5.52 -4.90 -32.50
CA VAL A 51 -4.14 -4.74 -32.05
C VAL A 51 -3.78 -5.90 -31.12
N ASP A 52 -2.70 -6.58 -31.43
CA ASP A 52 -2.19 -7.65 -30.57
C ASP A 52 -1.49 -7.02 -29.33
N VAL A 53 -1.94 -7.39 -28.14
CA VAL A 53 -1.39 -6.92 -26.88
C VAL A 53 -0.74 -8.06 -26.11
N HIS A 54 0.46 -7.82 -25.61
CA HIS A 54 1.22 -8.77 -24.81
C HIS A 54 1.70 -8.08 -23.54
N MET A 55 1.57 -8.77 -22.39
CA MET A 55 2.09 -8.27 -21.12
C MET A 55 3.33 -9.05 -20.70
N ILE A 56 4.36 -8.31 -20.29
CA ILE A 56 5.57 -8.83 -19.66
C ILE A 56 5.63 -8.24 -18.25
N ASP A 57 5.56 -9.10 -17.24
CA ASP A 57 5.80 -8.71 -15.85
C ASP A 57 7.19 -9.19 -15.43
N GLU A 58 8.10 -8.26 -15.20
CA GLU A 58 9.49 -8.55 -14.87
C GLU A 58 9.65 -9.29 -13.53
N TYR A 59 8.66 -9.18 -12.64
CA TYR A 59 8.67 -9.97 -11.40
C TYR A 59 8.41 -11.45 -11.66
N LEU A 60 7.73 -11.79 -12.76
CA LEU A 60 7.45 -13.18 -13.14
C LEU A 60 8.57 -13.79 -13.98
N SER A 61 9.17 -12.99 -14.87
CA SER A 61 10.25 -13.42 -15.78
C SER A 61 11.11 -12.25 -16.23
N PRO A 62 12.43 -12.45 -16.43
CA PRO A 62 13.31 -11.41 -16.92
C PRO A 62 12.82 -10.81 -18.26
N ILE A 63 13.05 -9.51 -18.44
CA ILE A 63 12.74 -8.82 -19.71
C ILE A 63 13.68 -9.34 -20.80
N VAL A 64 13.10 -9.79 -21.91
CA VAL A 64 13.82 -10.06 -23.15
C VAL A 64 13.70 -8.85 -24.05
N TYR A 65 14.81 -8.20 -24.36
CA TYR A 65 14.81 -6.95 -25.13
C TYR A 65 14.66 -7.16 -26.64
N ASP A 66 15.03 -8.33 -27.15
CA ASP A 66 14.74 -8.72 -28.51
C ASP A 66 13.34 -9.35 -28.58
N LEU A 67 12.33 -8.50 -28.79
CA LEU A 67 10.92 -8.91 -28.89
C LEU A 67 10.50 -8.97 -30.37
N PRO A 68 10.62 -10.13 -31.04
CA PRO A 68 10.24 -10.25 -32.43
C PRO A 68 8.74 -9.98 -32.60
N GLY A 69 8.40 -9.21 -33.65
CA GLY A 69 7.02 -8.84 -33.96
C GLY A 69 6.39 -7.79 -33.04
N THR A 70 7.11 -7.26 -32.05
CA THR A 70 6.68 -6.09 -31.27
C THR A 70 7.04 -4.81 -32.01
N ASP A 71 6.05 -3.97 -32.24
CA ASP A 71 6.21 -2.68 -32.92
C ASP A 71 6.46 -1.57 -31.88
N TYR A 72 5.73 -1.60 -30.76
CA TYR A 72 5.78 -0.60 -29.70
C TYR A 72 5.91 -1.25 -28.33
N VAL A 73 6.63 -0.58 -27.42
CA VAL A 73 6.74 -0.96 -26.01
C VAL A 73 6.08 0.11 -25.16
N ALA A 74 5.15 -0.27 -24.31
CA ALA A 74 4.45 0.60 -23.38
C ALA A 74 4.88 0.29 -21.93
N LEU A 75 5.40 1.30 -21.24
CA LEU A 75 5.83 1.24 -19.85
C LEU A 75 4.90 2.06 -18.97
N SER A 76 4.71 1.63 -17.72
CA SER A 76 4.06 2.42 -16.68
C SER A 76 4.96 2.49 -15.45
N ALA A 77 5.24 3.69 -14.96
CA ALA A 77 6.16 3.86 -13.83
C ALA A 77 5.60 4.76 -12.73
N LYS A 78 5.76 4.29 -11.49
CA LYS A 78 5.70 5.11 -10.27
C LYS A 78 7.01 5.88 -10.12
N THR A 79 7.03 6.93 -9.30
CA THR A 79 8.22 7.73 -9.08
C THR A 79 9.43 6.89 -8.65
N SER A 80 9.25 5.98 -7.71
CA SER A 80 10.35 5.11 -7.23
C SER A 80 10.84 4.08 -8.25
N CYS A 81 10.09 3.84 -9.33
CA CYS A 81 10.44 2.86 -10.38
C CYS A 81 10.98 3.53 -11.65
N VAL A 82 10.84 4.84 -11.80
CA VAL A 82 11.03 5.53 -13.08
C VAL A 82 12.46 5.49 -13.57
N THR A 83 13.46 5.63 -12.70
CA THR A 83 14.88 5.59 -13.10
C THR A 83 15.20 4.27 -13.80
N TYR A 84 14.74 3.16 -13.26
CA TYR A 84 14.91 1.86 -13.90
C TYR A 84 14.05 1.71 -15.16
N ALA A 85 12.84 2.26 -15.19
CA ALA A 85 12.03 2.28 -16.40
C ALA A 85 12.72 3.05 -17.56
N TYR A 86 13.48 4.11 -17.25
CA TYR A 86 14.30 4.82 -18.25
C TYR A 86 15.44 3.94 -18.81
N GLU A 87 16.11 3.16 -17.96
CA GLU A 87 17.12 2.19 -18.39
C GLU A 87 16.52 1.12 -19.30
N VAL A 88 15.33 0.59 -18.92
CA VAL A 88 14.59 -0.38 -19.74
C VAL A 88 14.20 0.24 -21.10
N ALA A 89 13.71 1.48 -21.08
CA ALA A 89 13.36 2.21 -22.29
C ALA A 89 14.57 2.39 -23.21
N ALA A 90 15.73 2.80 -22.67
CA ALA A 90 16.97 2.97 -23.46
C ALA A 90 17.36 1.67 -24.17
N ARG A 91 17.34 0.53 -23.47
CA ARG A 91 17.67 -0.79 -24.06
C ARG A 91 16.70 -1.20 -25.17
N PHE A 92 15.40 -0.91 -25.06
CA PHE A 92 14.44 -1.16 -26.15
C PHE A 92 14.68 -0.23 -27.34
N ARG A 93 15.00 1.04 -27.10
CA ARG A 93 15.33 2.01 -28.17
C ARG A 93 16.59 1.60 -28.91
N GLU A 94 17.62 1.08 -28.23
CA GLU A 94 18.83 0.49 -28.87
C GLU A 94 18.48 -0.70 -29.78
N LYS A 95 17.39 -1.42 -29.49
CA LYS A 95 16.85 -2.48 -30.36
C LYS A 95 15.89 -1.97 -31.43
N GLY A 96 15.80 -0.66 -31.62
CA GLY A 96 14.96 -0.03 -32.65
C GLY A 96 13.46 -0.04 -32.31
N LYS A 97 13.09 -0.30 -31.05
CA LYS A 97 11.68 -0.23 -30.61
C LYS A 97 11.31 1.18 -30.21
N ARG A 98 10.09 1.60 -30.53
CA ARG A 98 9.53 2.87 -30.04
C ARG A 98 8.91 2.65 -28.68
N VAL A 99 9.28 3.50 -27.72
CA VAL A 99 8.88 3.34 -26.31
C VAL A 99 7.94 4.46 -25.89
N ILE A 100 6.82 4.06 -25.31
CA ILE A 100 5.83 4.94 -24.70
C ILE A 100 5.91 4.78 -23.19
N LEU A 101 5.88 5.88 -22.44
CA LEU A 101 5.83 5.88 -20.98
C LEU A 101 4.59 6.60 -20.49
N GLY A 102 3.84 5.93 -19.64
CA GLY A 102 2.74 6.50 -18.86
C GLY A 102 2.94 6.29 -17.36
N GLY A 103 1.88 6.50 -16.61
CA GLY A 103 1.84 6.33 -15.17
C GLY A 103 2.10 7.62 -14.40
N ILE A 104 2.17 7.47 -13.08
CA ILE A 104 2.17 8.59 -12.14
C ILE A 104 3.34 9.54 -12.38
N HIS A 105 4.56 9.02 -12.49
CA HIS A 105 5.73 9.88 -12.64
C HIS A 105 5.73 10.63 -13.97
N ALA A 106 5.41 9.96 -15.05
CA ALA A 106 5.32 10.58 -16.38
C ALA A 106 4.24 11.68 -16.42
N SER A 107 3.17 11.54 -15.67
CA SER A 107 2.13 12.57 -15.54
C SER A 107 2.60 13.79 -14.75
N LEU A 108 3.41 13.59 -13.71
CA LEU A 108 3.89 14.67 -12.85
C LEU A 108 5.16 15.36 -13.40
N ARG A 109 5.98 14.65 -14.19
CA ARG A 109 7.27 15.12 -14.73
C ARG A 109 7.40 14.82 -16.23
N PRO A 110 6.46 15.24 -17.08
CA PRO A 110 6.45 14.84 -18.49
C PRO A 110 7.64 15.34 -19.31
N ALA A 111 8.17 16.52 -19.00
CA ALA A 111 9.33 17.08 -19.70
C ALA A 111 10.62 16.30 -19.40
N GLU A 112 10.79 15.78 -18.20
CA GLU A 112 11.88 14.89 -17.84
C GLU A 112 11.72 13.54 -18.55
N ALA A 113 10.53 12.94 -18.45
CA ALA A 113 10.23 11.64 -19.04
C ALA A 113 10.50 11.62 -20.56
N LEU A 114 10.18 12.69 -21.29
CA LEU A 114 10.42 12.83 -22.72
C LEU A 114 11.92 12.76 -23.12
N GLN A 115 12.83 13.01 -22.20
CA GLN A 115 14.26 12.87 -22.49
C GLN A 115 14.68 11.40 -22.64
N HIS A 116 13.87 10.47 -22.12
CA HIS A 116 14.21 9.06 -22.01
C HIS A 116 13.39 8.13 -22.93
N VAL A 117 12.24 8.61 -23.44
CA VAL A 117 11.31 7.81 -24.25
C VAL A 117 10.88 8.54 -25.52
N ASP A 118 10.22 7.84 -26.44
CA ASP A 118 9.78 8.42 -27.70
C ASP A 118 8.40 9.09 -27.58
N CYS A 119 7.62 8.73 -26.54
CA CYS A 119 6.30 9.28 -26.32
C CYS A 119 5.94 9.21 -24.83
N VAL A 120 5.31 10.26 -24.31
CA VAL A 120 4.75 10.33 -22.96
C VAL A 120 3.23 10.44 -23.02
N VAL A 121 2.55 9.65 -22.19
CA VAL A 121 1.10 9.73 -21.97
C VAL A 121 0.86 10.17 -20.53
N THR A 122 0.20 11.32 -20.34
CA THR A 122 -0.07 11.89 -19.01
C THR A 122 -1.52 11.74 -18.61
N GLY A 123 -1.78 11.73 -17.31
CA GLY A 123 -3.12 11.61 -16.74
C GLY A 123 -3.71 10.20 -16.83
N GLU A 124 -5.04 10.10 -16.79
CA GLU A 124 -5.73 8.82 -16.92
C GLU A 124 -5.80 8.42 -18.40
N ALA A 125 -4.96 7.47 -18.77
CA ALA A 125 -4.71 7.09 -20.16
C ALA A 125 -5.96 6.59 -20.90
N GLU A 126 -6.97 6.12 -20.21
CA GLU A 126 -8.21 5.58 -20.79
C GLU A 126 -8.89 6.56 -21.75
N THR A 127 -8.76 7.86 -21.51
CA THR A 127 -9.37 8.90 -22.37
C THR A 127 -8.61 9.13 -23.66
N VAL A 128 -7.30 8.93 -23.65
CA VAL A 128 -6.40 9.33 -24.76
C VAL A 128 -5.79 8.12 -25.48
N TRP A 129 -5.69 6.98 -24.83
CA TRP A 129 -5.02 5.80 -25.36
C TRP A 129 -5.56 5.30 -26.71
N PRO A 130 -6.89 5.29 -27.00
CA PRO A 130 -7.37 4.94 -28.33
C PRO A 130 -6.82 5.83 -29.43
N HIS A 131 -6.61 7.13 -29.19
CA HIS A 131 -6.00 8.05 -30.16
C HIS A 131 -4.50 7.80 -30.32
N VAL A 132 -3.79 7.49 -29.21
CA VAL A 132 -2.39 7.07 -29.27
C VAL A 132 -2.23 5.86 -30.20
N VAL A 133 -3.07 4.85 -30.02
CA VAL A 133 -3.06 3.65 -30.86
C VAL A 133 -3.42 3.94 -32.31
N GLN A 134 -4.35 4.85 -32.56
CA GLN A 134 -4.68 5.28 -33.93
C GLN A 134 -3.48 5.94 -34.61
N ASP A 135 -2.79 6.86 -33.91
CA ASP A 135 -1.59 7.51 -34.43
C ASP A 135 -0.42 6.52 -34.61
N MET A 136 -0.28 5.52 -33.73
CA MET A 136 0.67 4.42 -33.93
C MET A 136 0.41 3.67 -35.24
N LYS A 137 -0.85 3.29 -35.53
CA LYS A 137 -1.24 2.60 -36.77
C LYS A 137 -0.94 3.44 -38.01
N ALA A 138 -1.10 4.75 -37.91
CA ALA A 138 -0.83 5.69 -38.98
C ALA A 138 0.68 6.05 -39.13
N GLY A 139 1.55 5.56 -38.24
CA GLY A 139 2.97 5.94 -38.20
C GLY A 139 3.20 7.41 -37.78
N LYS A 140 2.23 8.03 -37.11
CA LYS A 140 2.21 9.45 -36.72
C LYS A 140 2.25 9.66 -35.20
N LEU A 141 2.84 8.71 -34.46
CA LEU A 141 2.97 8.82 -33.00
C LEU A 141 3.63 10.15 -32.63
N LYS A 142 2.94 10.93 -31.77
CA LYS A 142 3.46 12.21 -31.23
C LYS A 142 4.35 11.94 -30.01
N GLU A 143 5.17 12.91 -29.68
CA GLU A 143 6.02 12.85 -28.47
C GLU A 143 5.21 12.90 -27.18
N ARG A 144 4.02 13.54 -27.20
CA ARG A 144 3.21 13.71 -26.00
C ARG A 144 1.71 13.66 -26.28
N TYR A 145 0.97 12.98 -25.39
CA TYR A 145 -0.48 12.96 -25.32
C TYR A 145 -0.90 13.26 -23.89
N ASP A 146 -1.70 14.30 -23.72
CA ASP A 146 -2.24 14.69 -22.42
C ASP A 146 -3.70 14.27 -22.35
N ALA A 147 -4.05 13.46 -21.34
CA ALA A 147 -5.45 13.19 -21.04
C ALA A 147 -6.14 14.47 -20.57
N VAL A 148 -7.27 14.78 -21.18
CA VAL A 148 -8.07 15.96 -20.81
C VAL A 148 -9.18 15.52 -19.86
N GLY A 149 -9.11 15.99 -18.61
CA GLY A 149 -10.08 15.63 -17.59
C GLY A 149 -9.95 14.16 -17.16
N PHE A 150 -11.00 13.67 -16.52
CA PHE A 150 -11.06 12.31 -16.00
C PHE A 150 -12.20 11.53 -16.67
N PRO A 151 -11.99 10.26 -17.05
CA PRO A 151 -13.04 9.45 -17.64
C PRO A 151 -14.16 9.20 -16.63
N PRO A 152 -15.42 9.14 -17.09
CA PRO A 152 -16.48 8.61 -16.25
C PRO A 152 -16.18 7.12 -15.95
N MET A 153 -16.38 6.71 -14.69
CA MET A 153 -15.96 5.40 -14.21
C MET A 153 -16.71 4.22 -14.86
N ASP A 154 -17.90 4.46 -15.40
CA ASP A 154 -18.68 3.47 -16.16
C ASP A 154 -18.11 3.20 -17.56
N ALA A 155 -17.35 4.16 -18.12
CA ALA A 155 -16.65 4.00 -19.39
C ALA A 155 -15.33 3.22 -19.28
N ILE A 156 -14.80 3.03 -18.07
CA ILE A 156 -13.56 2.27 -17.87
C ILE A 156 -13.83 0.77 -18.12
N PRO A 157 -13.10 0.12 -19.04
CA PRO A 157 -13.33 -1.29 -19.34
C PRO A 157 -12.96 -2.19 -18.17
N VAL A 158 -13.48 -3.42 -18.17
CA VAL A 158 -13.01 -4.49 -17.30
C VAL A 158 -11.56 -4.79 -17.64
N PRO A 159 -10.65 -4.85 -16.66
CA PRO A 159 -9.24 -5.17 -16.90
C PRO A 159 -9.05 -6.52 -17.63
N THR A 160 -7.99 -6.64 -18.42
CA THR A 160 -7.67 -7.84 -19.20
C THR A 160 -7.00 -8.93 -18.36
N TRP A 161 -7.64 -9.39 -17.28
CA TRP A 161 -7.06 -10.43 -16.41
C TRP A 161 -6.70 -11.74 -17.15
N ASP A 162 -7.34 -12.02 -18.27
CA ASP A 162 -7.08 -13.15 -19.14
C ASP A 162 -5.76 -13.05 -19.92
N LYS A 163 -5.17 -11.86 -20.01
CA LYS A 163 -3.86 -11.62 -20.65
C LYS A 163 -2.67 -11.81 -19.70
N SER A 164 -2.95 -12.15 -18.46
CA SER A 164 -1.94 -12.44 -17.43
C SER A 164 -2.24 -13.79 -16.79
N ASP A 165 -1.19 -14.49 -16.39
CA ASP A 165 -1.38 -15.71 -15.59
C ASP A 165 -1.75 -15.33 -14.15
N ALA A 166 -3.06 -15.20 -13.92
CA ALA A 166 -3.59 -14.85 -12.60
C ALA A 166 -3.12 -15.81 -11.49
N SER A 167 -2.66 -17.04 -11.83
CA SER A 167 -2.15 -18.01 -10.86
C SER A 167 -0.83 -17.58 -10.19
N GLN A 168 -0.09 -16.66 -10.80
CA GLN A 168 1.19 -16.18 -10.30
C GLN A 168 1.09 -15.09 -9.23
N TYR A 169 -0.11 -14.49 -9.05
CA TYR A 169 -0.34 -13.38 -8.14
C TYR A 169 -1.14 -13.81 -6.91
N LEU A 170 -0.80 -13.25 -5.74
CA LEU A 170 -1.46 -13.59 -4.48
C LEU A 170 -2.88 -13.01 -4.40
N PHE A 171 -3.09 -11.78 -4.83
CA PHE A 171 -4.37 -11.07 -4.72
C PHE A 171 -5.06 -10.92 -6.07
N HIS A 172 -6.40 -10.99 -6.04
CA HIS A 172 -7.22 -10.33 -7.05
C HIS A 172 -7.29 -8.84 -6.74
N GLN A 173 -7.46 -8.02 -7.76
CA GLN A 173 -7.60 -6.57 -7.61
C GLN A 173 -8.77 -6.06 -8.44
N ILE A 174 -9.56 -5.16 -7.87
CA ILE A 174 -10.51 -4.32 -8.59
C ILE A 174 -10.39 -2.89 -8.09
N GLN A 175 -10.85 -1.94 -8.89
CA GLN A 175 -11.00 -0.55 -8.51
C GLN A 175 -12.46 -0.16 -8.67
N THR A 176 -13.09 0.36 -7.60
CA THR A 176 -14.50 0.75 -7.62
C THR A 176 -14.66 2.27 -7.70
N THR A 177 -13.67 3.01 -7.19
CA THR A 177 -13.68 4.46 -7.12
C THR A 177 -12.33 5.05 -7.47
N ARG A 178 -12.28 6.33 -7.85
CA ARG A 178 -11.08 7.15 -8.01
C ARG A 178 -11.28 8.52 -7.42
N GLY A 179 -10.18 9.10 -6.91
CA GLY A 179 -10.17 10.41 -6.29
C GLY A 179 -10.43 10.37 -4.79
N CYS A 180 -9.96 11.39 -4.10
CA CYS A 180 -10.11 11.52 -2.66
C CYS A 180 -10.46 12.98 -2.31
N PRO A 181 -11.49 13.25 -1.49
CA PRO A 181 -11.90 14.61 -1.14
C PRO A 181 -10.92 15.31 -0.19
N PHE A 182 -10.00 14.55 0.42
CA PHE A 182 -9.02 15.11 1.34
C PHE A 182 -7.81 15.68 0.59
N ARG A 183 -7.17 16.70 1.20
CA ARG A 183 -6.00 17.40 0.66
C ARG A 183 -4.78 17.25 1.56
N CYS A 184 -4.52 16.03 2.00
CA CYS A 184 -3.34 15.76 2.81
C CYS A 184 -2.07 16.24 2.08
N ARG A 185 -1.26 17.07 2.72
CA ARG A 185 -0.11 17.77 2.09
C ARG A 185 0.94 16.86 1.46
N PHE A 186 1.04 15.63 1.95
CA PHE A 186 1.99 14.61 1.46
C PHE A 186 1.42 13.72 0.35
N CYS A 187 0.10 13.77 0.12
CA CYS A 187 -0.58 12.79 -0.73
C CYS A 187 -0.70 13.32 -2.17
N SER A 188 -0.28 12.51 -3.14
CA SER A 188 -0.36 12.84 -4.56
C SER A 188 -1.70 12.48 -5.22
N VAL A 189 -2.61 11.80 -4.52
CA VAL A 189 -3.90 11.38 -5.09
C VAL A 189 -4.71 12.54 -5.66
N PRO A 190 -4.85 13.71 -4.98
CA PRO A 190 -5.59 14.83 -5.54
C PRO A 190 -5.04 15.35 -6.88
N ASP A 191 -3.72 15.23 -7.08
CA ASP A 191 -3.03 15.72 -8.28
C ASP A 191 -3.09 14.73 -9.43
N ILE A 192 -3.27 13.43 -9.14
CA ILE A 192 -3.26 12.35 -10.12
C ILE A 192 -4.69 11.90 -10.49
N SER A 193 -5.52 11.65 -9.48
CA SER A 193 -6.89 11.10 -9.63
C SER A 193 -7.97 12.15 -9.43
N GLY A 194 -7.60 13.41 -9.13
CA GLY A 194 -8.53 14.51 -8.84
C GLY A 194 -9.12 14.45 -7.43
N GLN A 195 -9.77 15.55 -7.08
CA GLN A 195 -10.48 15.71 -5.80
C GLN A 195 -11.95 15.30 -5.88
N ASP A 196 -12.50 15.29 -7.09
CA ASP A 196 -13.85 14.82 -7.34
C ASP A 196 -13.90 13.31 -7.21
N PHE A 197 -14.71 12.86 -6.28
CA PHE A 197 -14.91 11.45 -6.06
C PHE A 197 -15.77 10.85 -7.18
N ARG A 198 -15.16 9.95 -7.95
CA ARG A 198 -15.79 9.24 -9.05
C ARG A 198 -15.95 7.76 -8.71
N PHE A 199 -17.03 7.15 -9.12
CA PHE A 199 -17.35 5.76 -8.78
C PHE A 199 -18.02 5.02 -9.96
N LYS A 200 -17.74 3.73 -10.03
CA LYS A 200 -18.43 2.82 -10.95
C LYS A 200 -19.86 2.58 -10.47
N PRO A 201 -20.84 2.47 -11.36
CA PRO A 201 -22.18 1.99 -10.98
C PRO A 201 -22.08 0.66 -10.22
N VAL A 202 -22.94 0.47 -9.21
CA VAL A 202 -22.90 -0.74 -8.34
C VAL A 202 -23.00 -2.01 -9.18
N GLU A 203 -23.91 -2.04 -10.17
CA GLU A 203 -24.13 -3.19 -11.06
C GLU A 203 -22.87 -3.53 -11.87
N ARG A 204 -22.10 -2.50 -12.24
CA ARG A 204 -20.83 -2.68 -12.94
C ARG A 204 -19.79 -3.36 -12.05
N VAL A 205 -19.67 -2.89 -10.80
CA VAL A 205 -18.76 -3.52 -9.82
C VAL A 205 -19.15 -4.97 -9.56
N ILE A 206 -20.44 -5.28 -9.39
CA ILE A 206 -20.93 -6.65 -9.21
C ILE A 206 -20.59 -7.52 -10.43
N THR A 207 -20.71 -6.96 -11.64
CA THR A 207 -20.34 -7.66 -12.88
C THR A 207 -18.84 -7.97 -12.90
N GLU A 208 -17.99 -7.01 -12.53
CA GLU A 208 -16.54 -7.21 -12.45
C GLU A 208 -16.15 -8.25 -11.38
N LEU A 209 -16.79 -8.21 -10.21
CA LEU A 209 -16.57 -9.19 -9.15
C LEU A 209 -16.89 -10.62 -9.62
N ARG A 210 -17.96 -10.82 -10.41
CA ARG A 210 -18.31 -12.10 -11.00
C ARG A 210 -17.37 -12.54 -12.12
N ALA A 211 -16.74 -11.59 -12.79
CA ALA A 211 -15.78 -11.84 -13.86
C ALA A 211 -14.35 -12.13 -13.35
N LEU A 212 -14.10 -12.04 -12.04
CA LEU A 212 -12.78 -12.37 -11.48
C LEU A 212 -12.36 -13.79 -11.89
N PRO A 213 -11.10 -14.00 -12.27
CA PRO A 213 -10.58 -15.32 -12.62
C PRO A 213 -10.83 -16.32 -11.48
N LYS A 214 -11.43 -17.46 -11.79
CA LYS A 214 -11.63 -18.56 -10.82
C LYS A 214 -10.32 -19.31 -10.55
N ALA A 215 -9.23 -18.59 -10.37
CA ALA A 215 -7.94 -19.17 -10.04
C ALA A 215 -7.97 -19.65 -8.59
N ARG A 216 -7.80 -20.94 -8.38
CA ARG A 216 -7.64 -21.49 -7.05
C ARG A 216 -6.29 -21.04 -6.48
N GLY A 217 -6.30 -20.45 -5.30
CA GLY A 217 -5.10 -20.29 -4.51
C GLY A 217 -4.52 -21.66 -4.10
N PRO A 218 -3.26 -21.75 -3.73
CA PRO A 218 -2.66 -22.98 -3.21
C PRO A 218 -3.27 -23.44 -1.88
N ILE A 219 -3.91 -22.54 -1.15
CA ILE A 219 -4.78 -22.84 -0.01
C ILE A 219 -6.17 -23.12 -0.60
N ALA A 220 -6.85 -24.16 -0.13
CA ALA A 220 -8.18 -24.58 -0.60
C ALA A 220 -9.21 -23.46 -0.32
N GLY A 221 -9.14 -22.39 -1.06
CA GLY A 221 -9.98 -21.20 -0.95
C GLY A 221 -9.75 -20.27 -2.13
N ALA A 222 -10.67 -19.34 -2.33
CA ALA A 222 -10.49 -18.31 -3.32
C ALA A 222 -9.35 -17.36 -2.88
N LYS A 223 -8.56 -16.88 -3.85
CA LYS A 223 -7.56 -15.84 -3.60
C LYS A 223 -8.21 -14.63 -2.96
N PRO A 224 -7.58 -13.98 -1.96
CA PRO A 224 -8.14 -12.77 -1.38
C PRO A 224 -8.25 -11.65 -2.43
N LEU A 225 -9.24 -10.80 -2.25
CA LEU A 225 -9.46 -9.64 -3.10
C LEU A 225 -8.96 -8.38 -2.40
N TYR A 226 -8.27 -7.53 -3.14
CA TYR A 226 -7.91 -6.18 -2.71
C TYR A 226 -8.64 -5.15 -3.58
N ILE A 227 -9.46 -4.30 -2.95
CA ILE A 227 -10.10 -3.16 -3.60
C ILE A 227 -9.12 -1.99 -3.51
N VAL A 228 -8.58 -1.59 -4.67
CA VAL A 228 -7.45 -0.63 -4.78
C VAL A 228 -7.94 0.82 -4.91
N ASP A 229 -8.98 1.18 -4.18
CA ASP A 229 -9.51 2.54 -4.17
C ASP A 229 -8.63 3.45 -3.29
N ASP A 230 -8.49 4.72 -3.68
CA ASP A 230 -7.75 5.72 -2.88
C ASP A 230 -8.34 5.91 -1.47
N ASN A 231 -9.66 5.80 -1.35
CA ASN A 231 -10.41 5.77 -0.09
C ASN A 231 -11.82 5.22 -0.33
N PHE A 232 -12.05 3.97 0.00
CA PHE A 232 -13.28 3.23 -0.30
C PHE A 232 -14.54 3.86 0.28
N ILE A 233 -14.44 4.64 1.38
CA ILE A 233 -15.59 5.22 2.08
C ILE A 233 -15.86 6.69 1.75
N SER A 234 -15.19 7.26 0.75
CA SER A 234 -15.29 8.69 0.43
C SER A 234 -16.72 9.18 0.18
N ARG A 235 -17.64 8.31 -0.26
CA ARG A 235 -19.06 8.61 -0.41
C ARG A 235 -19.92 7.57 0.31
N THR A 236 -20.30 7.89 1.52
CA THR A 236 -20.98 6.98 2.46
C THR A 236 -22.20 6.26 1.84
N ARG A 237 -23.08 6.98 1.13
CA ARG A 237 -24.27 6.38 0.51
C ARG A 237 -23.89 5.32 -0.54
N TYR A 238 -23.02 5.69 -1.48
CA TYR A 238 -22.56 4.78 -2.51
C TYR A 238 -21.90 3.53 -1.91
N THR A 239 -21.02 3.72 -0.93
CA THR A 239 -20.33 2.62 -0.25
C THR A 239 -21.32 1.66 0.42
N LYS A 240 -22.33 2.19 1.13
CA LYS A 240 -23.37 1.36 1.75
C LYS A 240 -24.18 0.58 0.70
N ASP A 241 -24.54 1.21 -0.40
CA ASP A 241 -25.30 0.56 -1.48
C ASP A 241 -24.46 -0.55 -2.15
N LEU A 242 -23.17 -0.30 -2.41
CA LEU A 242 -22.25 -1.31 -2.93
C LEU A 242 -22.09 -2.49 -1.96
N LEU A 243 -21.85 -2.21 -0.68
CA LEU A 243 -21.69 -3.25 0.35
C LEU A 243 -22.95 -4.12 0.45
N ARG A 244 -24.16 -3.53 0.44
CA ARG A 244 -25.42 -4.28 0.41
C ARG A 244 -25.52 -5.20 -0.81
N ALA A 245 -25.09 -4.74 -1.98
CA ALA A 245 -25.06 -5.55 -3.20
C ALA A 245 -24.00 -6.67 -3.16
N MET A 246 -22.90 -6.50 -2.41
CA MET A 246 -21.85 -7.50 -2.22
C MET A 246 -22.24 -8.61 -1.22
N ILE A 247 -23.13 -8.34 -0.25
CA ILE A 247 -23.53 -9.30 0.80
C ILE A 247 -23.99 -10.66 0.23
N PRO A 248 -24.90 -10.72 -0.76
CA PRO A 248 -25.32 -12.00 -1.34
C PRO A 248 -24.15 -12.79 -1.93
N LEU A 249 -23.21 -12.11 -2.61
CA LEU A 249 -22.04 -12.73 -3.25
C LEU A 249 -21.07 -13.30 -2.20
N ALA A 250 -20.88 -12.58 -1.11
CA ALA A 250 -20.04 -13.04 0.00
C ALA A 250 -20.65 -14.26 0.70
N LYS A 251 -21.97 -14.24 0.93
CA LYS A 251 -22.69 -15.34 1.58
C LYS A 251 -22.75 -16.60 0.73
N SER A 252 -22.86 -16.46 -0.59
CA SER A 252 -22.83 -17.60 -1.54
C SER A 252 -21.41 -18.11 -1.83
N GLY A 253 -20.36 -17.38 -1.40
CA GLY A 253 -18.98 -17.71 -1.72
C GLY A 253 -18.58 -17.38 -3.16
N GLU A 254 -19.39 -16.58 -3.89
CA GLU A 254 -19.05 -16.10 -5.24
C GLU A 254 -17.83 -15.16 -5.23
N ILE A 255 -17.66 -14.39 -4.15
CA ILE A 255 -16.48 -13.54 -3.94
C ILE A 255 -15.68 -14.00 -2.72
N PRO A 256 -14.35 -13.87 -2.77
CA PRO A 256 -13.50 -14.19 -1.62
C PRO A 256 -13.61 -13.12 -0.52
N SER A 257 -12.97 -13.38 0.62
CA SER A 257 -12.71 -12.32 1.59
C SER A 257 -11.86 -11.20 0.96
N TRP A 258 -12.11 -9.98 1.39
CA TRP A 258 -11.48 -8.82 0.77
C TRP A 258 -10.98 -7.79 1.77
N SER A 259 -10.15 -6.89 1.27
CA SER A 259 -9.58 -5.76 1.99
C SER A 259 -9.70 -4.48 1.15
N ALA A 260 -9.75 -3.32 1.82
CA ALA A 260 -9.76 -2.01 1.17
C ALA A 260 -9.07 -0.96 2.03
N GLU A 261 -8.60 0.11 1.38
CA GLU A 261 -8.12 1.31 2.05
C GLU A 261 -9.26 2.21 2.48
N THR A 262 -9.21 2.66 3.73
CA THR A 262 -10.21 3.56 4.32
C THR A 262 -9.55 4.59 5.22
N THR A 263 -10.28 5.65 5.50
CA THR A 263 -9.93 6.59 6.57
C THR A 263 -10.57 6.18 7.89
N LEU A 264 -10.02 6.67 9.02
CA LEU A 264 -10.40 6.26 10.37
C LEU A 264 -11.89 6.50 10.68
N ASN A 265 -12.53 7.48 10.04
CA ASN A 265 -13.94 7.80 10.23
C ASN A 265 -14.90 6.67 9.83
N VAL A 266 -14.43 5.61 9.15
CA VAL A 266 -15.23 4.38 8.96
C VAL A 266 -15.77 3.86 10.28
N ALA A 267 -15.00 4.00 11.36
CA ALA A 267 -15.38 3.55 12.70
C ALA A 267 -16.46 4.40 13.37
N SER A 268 -16.81 5.57 12.83
CA SER A 268 -17.87 6.42 13.38
C SER A 268 -19.30 5.98 12.98
N ASP A 269 -19.44 5.05 12.03
CA ASP A 269 -20.71 4.60 11.48
C ASP A 269 -20.87 3.08 11.72
N ASP A 270 -21.69 2.72 12.70
CA ASP A 270 -21.92 1.32 13.08
C ASP A 270 -22.57 0.50 11.96
N GLU A 271 -23.52 1.09 11.22
CA GLU A 271 -24.13 0.43 10.07
C GLU A 271 -23.09 0.13 8.98
N MET A 272 -22.18 1.07 8.71
CA MET A 272 -21.10 0.88 7.76
C MET A 272 -20.21 -0.29 8.17
N LEU A 273 -19.78 -0.36 9.43
CA LEU A 273 -18.96 -1.45 9.95
C LEU A 273 -19.68 -2.81 9.85
N ASP A 274 -20.98 -2.85 10.16
CA ASP A 274 -21.76 -4.07 10.03
C ASP A 274 -21.91 -4.52 8.57
N LEU A 275 -22.10 -3.59 7.64
CA LEU A 275 -22.14 -3.86 6.20
C LEU A 275 -20.77 -4.38 5.69
N PHE A 276 -19.65 -3.83 6.14
CA PHE A 276 -18.32 -4.34 5.80
C PHE A 276 -18.15 -5.79 6.21
N ARG A 277 -18.50 -6.13 7.47
CA ARG A 277 -18.46 -7.50 7.97
C ARG A 277 -19.33 -8.42 7.12
N ASP A 278 -20.59 -8.05 6.90
CA ASP A 278 -21.58 -8.87 6.21
C ASP A 278 -21.27 -9.07 4.73
N ALA A 279 -20.60 -8.08 4.09
CA ALA A 279 -20.09 -8.17 2.74
C ALA A 279 -18.77 -8.97 2.62
N GLY A 280 -18.24 -9.50 3.72
CA GLY A 280 -17.06 -10.38 3.73
C GLY A 280 -15.72 -9.65 3.81
N CYS A 281 -15.70 -8.38 4.23
CA CYS A 281 -14.45 -7.68 4.51
C CYS A 281 -13.72 -8.34 5.69
N SER A 282 -12.45 -8.66 5.49
CA SER A 282 -11.60 -9.25 6.54
C SER A 282 -10.59 -8.26 7.11
N THR A 283 -10.21 -7.25 6.34
CA THR A 283 -9.12 -6.36 6.71
C THR A 283 -9.36 -4.95 6.19
N LEU A 284 -9.22 -3.97 7.06
CA LEU A 284 -9.21 -2.55 6.71
C LEU A 284 -7.78 -2.02 6.77
N ILE A 285 -7.38 -1.31 5.73
CA ILE A 285 -6.10 -0.60 5.67
C ILE A 285 -6.39 0.85 6.02
N ILE A 286 -5.82 1.33 7.14
CA ILE A 286 -6.15 2.64 7.71
C ILE A 286 -4.90 3.47 7.86
N GLY A 287 -4.92 4.67 7.26
CA GLY A 287 -3.89 5.67 7.49
C GLY A 287 -4.09 6.36 8.84
N PHE A 288 -3.33 5.94 9.86
CA PHE A 288 -3.21 6.65 11.13
C PHE A 288 -2.27 7.84 11.01
N GLU A 289 -1.26 7.72 10.18
CA GLU A 289 -0.16 8.64 9.85
C GLU A 289 0.73 8.94 11.05
N SER A 290 0.21 9.58 12.09
CA SER A 290 0.96 9.90 13.30
C SER A 290 0.16 9.64 14.57
N VAL A 291 0.88 9.38 15.65
CA VAL A 291 0.32 9.30 17.01
C VAL A 291 0.36 10.64 17.73
N THR A 292 0.93 11.68 17.10
CA THR A 292 1.00 13.03 17.65
C THR A 292 -0.01 13.96 16.98
N GLU A 293 -0.75 14.71 17.78
CA GLU A 293 -1.74 15.67 17.29
C GLU A 293 -1.10 16.77 16.43
N ALA A 294 0.09 17.23 16.82
CA ALA A 294 0.84 18.26 16.10
C ALA A 294 1.14 17.83 14.66
N SER A 295 1.58 16.59 14.46
CA SER A 295 1.89 16.07 13.12
C SER A 295 0.64 15.88 12.27
N LEU A 296 -0.47 15.41 12.86
CA LEU A 296 -1.75 15.29 12.17
C LEU A 296 -2.31 16.64 11.72
N ALA A 297 -2.24 17.65 12.60
CA ALA A 297 -2.68 19.02 12.30
C ALA A 297 -1.83 19.65 11.18
N ALA A 298 -0.51 19.46 11.22
CA ALA A 298 0.42 19.97 10.22
C ALA A 298 0.20 19.37 8.82
N MET A 299 -0.46 18.19 8.73
CA MET A 299 -0.69 17.47 7.46
C MET A 299 -2.09 17.65 6.88
N ASP A 300 -2.92 18.52 7.44
CA ASP A 300 -4.29 18.76 6.97
C ASP A 300 -5.13 17.47 6.90
N LYS A 301 -5.05 16.60 7.93
CA LYS A 301 -5.81 15.35 8.01
C LYS A 301 -6.86 15.37 9.14
N PRO A 302 -7.91 16.19 9.05
CA PRO A 302 -8.90 16.35 10.12
C PRO A 302 -9.75 15.09 10.36
N VAL A 303 -9.81 14.19 9.42
CA VAL A 303 -10.59 12.94 9.51
C VAL A 303 -10.10 12.01 10.62
N ASN A 304 -8.87 12.16 11.08
CA ASN A 304 -8.31 11.37 12.18
C ASN A 304 -8.74 11.87 13.57
N PHE A 305 -9.48 12.98 13.67
CA PHE A 305 -9.98 13.53 14.94
C PHE A 305 -11.45 13.19 15.24
N CYS A 306 -12.09 12.34 14.44
CA CYS A 306 -13.52 12.00 14.61
C CYS A 306 -13.81 11.09 15.83
N LEU A 307 -12.86 10.24 16.21
CA LEU A 307 -12.88 9.32 17.37
C LEU A 307 -11.47 9.25 17.95
N THR A 308 -11.37 8.75 19.19
CA THR A 308 -10.07 8.29 19.68
C THR A 308 -9.59 7.09 18.85
N TYR A 309 -8.29 6.95 18.66
CA TYR A 309 -7.74 5.81 17.90
C TYR A 309 -8.14 4.47 18.54
N GLN A 310 -8.10 4.37 19.86
CA GLN A 310 -8.46 3.14 20.56
C GLN A 310 -9.92 2.79 20.37
N GLU A 311 -10.83 3.78 20.49
CA GLU A 311 -12.27 3.56 20.27
C GLU A 311 -12.54 3.07 18.84
N ALA A 312 -11.92 3.69 17.84
CA ALA A 312 -12.06 3.29 16.45
C ALA A 312 -11.57 1.84 16.22
N ILE A 313 -10.40 1.50 16.76
CA ILE A 313 -9.80 0.17 16.67
C ILE A 313 -10.70 -0.88 17.34
N ASP A 314 -11.19 -0.60 18.53
CA ASP A 314 -12.05 -1.54 19.26
C ASP A 314 -13.37 -1.78 18.54
N ARG A 315 -13.98 -0.76 17.93
CA ARG A 315 -15.22 -0.90 17.13
C ARG A 315 -15.02 -1.75 15.88
N ILE A 316 -13.89 -1.60 15.19
CA ILE A 316 -13.54 -2.41 14.02
C ILE A 316 -13.27 -3.87 14.44
N HIS A 317 -12.46 -4.06 15.47
CA HIS A 317 -12.14 -5.40 15.98
C HIS A 317 -13.37 -6.13 16.54
N ALA A 318 -14.34 -5.41 17.14
CA ALA A 318 -15.60 -6.00 17.62
C ALA A 318 -16.42 -6.63 16.48
N ARG A 319 -16.22 -6.23 15.22
CA ARG A 319 -16.84 -6.84 14.03
C ARG A 319 -15.98 -7.92 13.38
N GLY A 320 -14.89 -8.34 14.03
CA GLY A 320 -13.99 -9.41 13.54
C GLY A 320 -13.09 -9.03 12.39
N MET A 321 -13.01 -7.75 12.02
CA MET A 321 -12.10 -7.24 11.00
C MET A 321 -10.72 -6.97 11.59
N THR A 322 -9.67 -7.22 10.80
CA THR A 322 -8.27 -6.91 11.14
C THR A 322 -7.91 -5.52 10.62
N ILE A 323 -6.96 -4.87 11.27
CA ILE A 323 -6.44 -3.57 10.84
C ILE A 323 -4.99 -3.72 10.39
N ILE A 324 -4.71 -3.20 9.18
CA ILE A 324 -3.40 -2.78 8.74
C ILE A 324 -3.31 -1.29 9.01
N GLY A 325 -2.42 -0.87 9.90
CA GLY A 325 -2.27 0.54 10.29
C GLY A 325 -1.05 1.17 9.64
N ASN A 326 -1.26 2.18 8.80
CA ASN A 326 -0.18 2.92 8.17
C ASN A 326 0.24 4.12 9.03
N PHE A 327 1.55 4.23 9.29
CA PHE A 327 2.18 5.30 10.07
C PHE A 327 3.30 5.95 9.27
N ILE A 328 3.46 7.25 9.41
CA ILE A 328 4.52 8.04 8.80
C ILE A 328 5.36 8.67 9.91
N VAL A 329 6.66 8.63 9.76
CA VAL A 329 7.62 9.30 10.66
C VAL A 329 8.48 10.29 9.87
N GLY A 330 8.95 11.34 10.54
CA GLY A 330 9.78 12.38 9.92
C GLY A 330 9.03 13.67 9.59
N PHE A 331 7.86 13.90 10.18
CA PHE A 331 7.20 15.20 10.12
C PHE A 331 8.04 16.29 10.82
N ASP A 332 7.87 17.53 10.41
CA ASP A 332 8.61 18.66 10.99
C ASP A 332 8.35 18.87 12.50
N THR A 333 7.25 18.31 12.98
CA THR A 333 6.90 18.31 14.41
C THR A 333 7.45 17.11 15.18
N ASP A 334 7.98 16.11 14.48
CA ASP A 334 8.50 14.91 15.11
C ASP A 334 9.87 15.17 15.76
N THR A 335 10.04 14.62 16.95
CA THR A 335 11.34 14.51 17.64
C THR A 335 11.71 13.02 17.74
N LEU A 336 12.91 12.71 18.24
CA LEU A 336 13.35 11.33 18.46
C LEU A 336 12.38 10.48 19.29
N GLY A 337 11.58 11.13 20.15
CA GLY A 337 10.56 10.44 20.95
C GLY A 337 9.42 9.82 20.14
N VAL A 338 9.19 10.25 18.89
CA VAL A 338 8.07 9.75 18.05
C VAL A 338 8.15 8.25 17.83
N PHE A 339 9.35 7.69 17.72
CA PHE A 339 9.52 6.25 17.48
C PHE A 339 9.03 5.41 18.66
N GLN A 340 9.41 5.80 19.90
CA GLN A 340 8.93 5.10 21.10
C GLN A 340 7.43 5.31 21.30
N GLN A 341 6.92 6.53 21.10
CA GLN A 341 5.48 6.82 21.20
C GLN A 341 4.67 5.96 20.21
N THR A 342 5.13 5.86 18.97
CA THR A 342 4.48 5.03 17.93
C THR A 342 4.52 3.54 18.32
N LEU A 343 5.65 3.05 18.81
CA LEU A 343 5.79 1.67 19.26
C LEU A 343 4.85 1.36 20.43
N ASP A 344 4.80 2.23 21.44
CA ASP A 344 3.95 2.07 22.63
C ASP A 344 2.47 2.08 22.24
N PHE A 345 2.07 2.96 21.35
CA PHE A 345 0.73 3.00 20.81
C PHE A 345 0.37 1.66 20.14
N ILE A 346 1.21 1.17 19.23
CA ILE A 346 0.97 -0.09 18.52
C ILE A 346 0.89 -1.27 19.48
N GLN A 347 1.76 -1.33 20.49
CA GLN A 347 1.74 -2.41 21.47
C GLN A 347 0.46 -2.41 22.32
N ASN A 348 -0.12 -1.26 22.58
CA ASN A 348 -1.32 -1.11 23.42
C ASN A 348 -2.63 -1.16 22.63
N SER A 349 -2.66 -0.66 21.39
CA SER A 349 -3.87 -0.54 20.58
C SER A 349 -4.43 -1.87 20.06
N GLY A 350 -3.57 -2.87 19.88
CA GLY A 350 -3.97 -4.14 19.29
C GLY A 350 -3.91 -4.16 17.74
N ILE A 351 -3.35 -3.14 17.10
CA ILE A 351 -3.06 -3.19 15.65
C ILE A 351 -2.08 -4.32 15.38
N LEU A 352 -2.51 -5.28 14.55
CA LEU A 352 -1.71 -6.47 14.28
C LEU A 352 -0.60 -6.20 13.26
N TYR A 353 -0.90 -5.44 12.21
CA TYR A 353 -0.02 -5.16 11.08
C TYR A 353 0.28 -3.66 10.95
N PRO A 354 1.24 -3.11 11.70
CA PRO A 354 1.67 -1.73 11.51
C PRO A 354 2.64 -1.64 10.32
N PHE A 355 2.35 -0.74 9.38
CA PHE A 355 3.28 -0.34 8.34
C PHE A 355 3.85 1.03 8.66
N PHE A 356 5.16 1.17 8.52
CA PHE A 356 5.85 2.43 8.74
C PHE A 356 6.40 2.95 7.42
N SER A 357 6.28 4.24 7.23
CA SER A 357 6.85 4.98 6.11
C SER A 357 7.64 6.17 6.61
N ILE A 358 8.71 6.50 5.93
CA ILE A 358 9.38 7.79 6.09
C ILE A 358 8.62 8.81 5.26
N LEU A 359 8.35 9.99 5.82
CA LEU A 359 7.74 11.09 5.07
C LEU A 359 8.52 11.32 3.77
N THR A 360 7.82 11.24 2.65
CA THR A 360 8.45 11.37 1.35
C THR A 360 7.71 12.45 0.56
N PRO A 361 8.35 13.58 0.27
CA PRO A 361 7.76 14.64 -0.53
C PRO A 361 7.70 14.18 -1.99
N MET A 362 6.55 13.62 -2.40
CA MET A 362 6.36 13.12 -3.77
C MET A 362 6.22 14.30 -4.75
N PRO A 363 6.79 14.23 -5.97
CA PRO A 363 6.58 15.24 -6.99
C PRO A 363 5.09 15.56 -7.20
N GLY A 364 4.77 16.82 -7.42
CA GLY A 364 3.41 17.31 -7.59
C GLY A 364 2.66 17.62 -6.29
N THR A 365 3.13 17.12 -5.14
CA THR A 365 2.50 17.42 -3.85
C THR A 365 2.91 18.79 -3.32
N LYS A 366 2.01 19.43 -2.55
CA LYS A 366 2.31 20.69 -1.85
C LYS A 366 3.55 20.57 -0.97
N LEU A 367 3.74 19.43 -0.32
CA LEU A 367 4.93 19.14 0.49
C LEU A 367 6.22 19.17 -0.34
N PHE A 368 6.19 18.63 -1.56
CA PHE A 368 7.35 18.65 -2.46
C PHE A 368 7.72 20.07 -2.85
N GLU A 369 6.73 20.88 -3.25
CA GLU A 369 6.95 22.28 -3.62
C GLU A 369 7.53 23.10 -2.48
N GLU A 370 7.00 22.93 -1.27
CA GLU A 370 7.49 23.61 -0.06
C GLU A 370 8.93 23.21 0.28
N PHE A 371 9.24 21.92 0.24
CA PHE A 371 10.59 21.44 0.55
C PHE A 371 11.59 21.83 -0.53
N GLN A 372 11.18 21.85 -1.80
CA GLN A 372 12.00 22.33 -2.91
C GLN A 372 12.30 23.83 -2.76
N ALA A 373 11.28 24.64 -2.49
CA ALA A 373 11.44 26.08 -2.28
C ALA A 373 12.34 26.41 -1.07
N ALA A 374 12.28 25.58 -0.03
CA ALA A 374 13.12 25.72 1.17
C ALA A 374 14.54 25.12 1.00
N GLY A 375 14.88 24.55 -0.14
CA GLY A 375 16.18 23.90 -0.39
C GLY A 375 16.41 22.65 0.48
N ARG A 376 15.34 21.99 0.94
CA ARG A 376 15.41 20.84 1.84
C ARG A 376 15.43 19.49 1.12
N LEU A 377 15.18 19.46 -0.17
CA LEU A 377 15.31 18.23 -0.95
C LEU A 377 16.78 17.94 -1.24
N ASP A 378 17.20 16.71 -0.99
CA ASP A 378 18.59 16.31 -1.13
C ASP A 378 19.00 16.11 -2.61
N HIS A 379 18.10 15.54 -3.39
CA HIS A 379 18.35 15.15 -4.78
C HIS A 379 17.05 14.66 -5.46
N GLU A 380 17.10 14.57 -6.79
CA GLU A 380 16.07 13.93 -7.61
C GLU A 380 16.45 12.47 -7.99
N LYS A 381 17.04 11.71 -7.07
CA LYS A 381 17.25 10.26 -7.23
C LYS A 381 15.94 9.53 -6.98
N TRP A 382 15.09 9.49 -7.98
CA TRP A 382 13.70 9.02 -7.85
C TRP A 382 13.55 7.62 -7.28
N HIS A 383 14.50 6.72 -7.49
CA HIS A 383 14.46 5.37 -6.89
C HIS A 383 14.49 5.37 -5.36
N LEU A 384 14.88 6.47 -4.73
CA LEU A 384 14.85 6.66 -3.27
C LEU A 384 13.55 7.29 -2.76
N TYR A 385 12.66 7.76 -3.67
CA TYR A 385 11.33 8.29 -3.30
C TYR A 385 10.32 7.14 -3.13
N ASP A 386 10.60 6.28 -2.17
CA ASP A 386 9.91 5.01 -1.98
C ASP A 386 9.33 4.84 -0.57
N THR A 387 9.25 5.91 0.19
CA THR A 387 8.78 5.94 1.59
C THR A 387 9.68 5.18 2.59
N ARG A 388 10.86 4.71 2.17
CA ARG A 388 11.82 3.97 3.00
C ARG A 388 13.19 4.66 3.12
N HIS A 389 13.43 5.67 2.31
CA HIS A 389 14.65 6.47 2.33
C HIS A 389 14.36 7.91 2.74
N VAL A 390 15.33 8.51 3.43
CA VAL A 390 15.27 9.94 3.78
C VAL A 390 15.81 10.74 2.59
N VAL A 391 14.93 11.46 1.90
CA VAL A 391 15.23 12.24 0.69
C VAL A 391 15.17 13.76 0.94
N PHE A 392 15.08 14.17 2.19
CA PHE A 392 14.97 15.55 2.60
C PHE A 392 15.73 15.82 3.90
N GLU A 393 15.91 17.07 4.27
CA GLU A 393 16.50 17.47 5.55
C GLU A 393 15.41 17.63 6.61
N PRO A 394 15.35 16.74 7.64
CA PRO A 394 14.38 16.84 8.73
C PRO A 394 14.66 18.05 9.61
N THR A 395 13.63 18.59 10.27
CA THR A 395 13.75 19.79 11.09
C THR A 395 14.30 19.52 12.50
N ASN A 396 13.82 18.48 13.18
CA ASN A 396 14.10 18.24 14.60
C ASN A 396 14.97 17.00 14.86
N MET A 397 15.51 16.40 13.83
CA MET A 397 16.43 15.27 13.91
C MET A 397 17.33 15.23 12.67
N ARG A 398 18.44 14.53 12.74
CA ARG A 398 19.30 14.32 11.59
C ARG A 398 18.72 13.22 10.68
N ARG A 399 19.16 13.20 9.42
CA ARG A 399 18.74 12.17 8.43
C ARG A 399 19.06 10.75 8.87
N ASP A 400 20.26 10.55 9.43
CA ASP A 400 20.67 9.26 9.96
C ASP A 400 19.83 8.84 11.17
N GLU A 401 19.47 9.78 12.03
CA GLU A 401 18.57 9.53 13.18
C GLU A 401 17.17 9.13 12.73
N LEU A 402 16.62 9.80 11.72
CA LEU A 402 15.31 9.42 11.15
C LEU A 402 15.36 8.02 10.54
N MET A 403 16.40 7.71 9.77
CA MET A 403 16.54 6.40 9.14
C MET A 403 16.75 5.27 10.15
N ASP A 404 17.61 5.51 11.14
CA ASP A 404 17.90 4.53 12.17
C ASP A 404 16.67 4.27 13.06
N GLY A 405 15.92 5.35 13.40
CA GLY A 405 14.66 5.24 14.14
C GLY A 405 13.58 4.46 13.38
N TYR A 406 13.48 4.67 12.09
CA TYR A 406 12.58 3.92 11.22
C TYR A 406 12.91 2.41 11.24
N ILE A 407 14.18 2.04 11.08
CA ILE A 407 14.64 0.65 11.14
C ILE A 407 14.38 0.06 12.52
N TRP A 408 14.74 0.78 13.58
CA TRP A 408 14.50 0.37 14.95
C TRP A 408 13.01 0.11 15.22
N LEU A 409 12.13 1.00 14.72
CA LEU A 409 10.69 0.86 14.89
C LEU A 409 10.16 -0.44 14.27
N TYR A 410 10.61 -0.80 13.06
CA TYR A 410 10.30 -2.09 12.45
C TYR A 410 10.81 -3.28 13.28
N GLU A 411 12.06 -3.24 13.72
CA GLU A 411 12.64 -4.30 14.52
C GLU A 411 11.89 -4.52 15.84
N GLN A 412 11.56 -3.42 16.52
CA GLN A 412 10.84 -3.53 17.80
C GLN A 412 9.39 -3.98 17.58
N ALA A 413 8.71 -3.45 16.58
CA ALA A 413 7.33 -3.80 16.31
C ALA A 413 7.17 -5.27 15.89
N TYR A 414 8.12 -5.81 15.14
CA TYR A 414 8.09 -7.19 14.65
C TYR A 414 9.02 -8.14 15.40
N GLY A 415 9.67 -7.68 16.47
CA GLY A 415 10.45 -8.53 17.37
C GLY A 415 9.58 -9.61 18.02
N THR A 416 10.18 -10.78 18.30
CA THR A 416 9.49 -12.02 18.66
C THR A 416 8.43 -11.82 19.76
N SER A 417 8.85 -11.33 20.92
CA SER A 417 7.94 -11.21 22.09
C SER A 417 6.75 -10.30 21.81
N LYS A 418 7.01 -9.08 21.36
CA LYS A 418 5.99 -8.04 21.14
C LYS A 418 5.02 -8.40 20.03
N LEU A 419 5.51 -9.00 18.95
CA LEU A 419 4.69 -9.48 17.85
C LEU A 419 3.71 -10.56 18.30
N TYR A 420 4.20 -11.60 18.96
CA TYR A 420 3.35 -12.71 19.40
C TYR A 420 2.38 -12.33 20.53
N GLU A 421 2.71 -11.34 21.34
CA GLU A 421 1.77 -10.76 22.29
C GLU A 421 0.61 -10.04 21.60
N ARG A 422 0.88 -9.30 20.52
CA ARG A 422 -0.17 -8.70 19.69
C ARG A 422 -1.03 -9.75 19.01
N ILE A 423 -0.42 -10.80 18.46
CA ILE A 423 -1.14 -11.94 17.88
C ILE A 423 -2.08 -12.55 18.92
N ALA A 424 -1.59 -12.88 20.09
CA ALA A 424 -2.38 -13.52 21.14
C ALA A 424 -3.58 -12.66 21.57
N ARG A 425 -3.40 -11.35 21.70
CA ARG A 425 -4.48 -10.41 22.03
C ARG A 425 -5.55 -10.32 20.94
N ASN A 426 -5.13 -10.24 19.68
CA ASN A 426 -6.06 -10.19 18.55
C ASN A 426 -6.80 -11.52 18.34
N TRP A 427 -6.16 -12.63 18.68
CA TRP A 427 -6.72 -13.95 18.49
C TRP A 427 -7.93 -14.23 19.38
N ALA A 428 -7.87 -13.78 20.62
CA ALA A 428 -8.97 -13.93 21.56
C ALA A 428 -10.29 -13.27 21.08
N ARG A 429 -10.20 -12.39 20.09
CA ARG A 429 -11.32 -11.61 19.54
C ARG A 429 -11.93 -12.21 18.26
N ARG A 430 -11.36 -13.27 17.68
CA ARG A 430 -11.81 -13.83 16.39
C ARG A 430 -12.77 -15.00 16.54
N THR A 431 -13.82 -14.97 15.70
CA THR A 431 -14.88 -16.02 15.65
C THR A 431 -14.69 -17.03 14.51
N ARG A 432 -13.79 -16.79 13.56
CA ARG A 432 -13.63 -17.65 12.37
C ARG A 432 -12.39 -18.53 12.50
N SER A 433 -12.57 -19.86 12.52
CA SER A 433 -11.46 -20.81 12.46
C SER A 433 -11.22 -21.29 11.02
N SER A 434 -9.96 -21.34 10.59
CA SER A 434 -9.58 -22.04 9.35
C SER A 434 -9.85 -23.54 9.48
N ASN A 435 -10.17 -24.21 8.37
CA ASN A 435 -10.39 -25.66 8.40
C ASN A 435 -9.05 -26.42 8.57
N LEU A 436 -9.13 -27.69 8.99
CA LEU A 436 -7.96 -28.52 9.27
C LEU A 436 -7.05 -28.72 8.04
N VAL A 437 -7.61 -28.72 6.82
CA VAL A 437 -6.85 -28.90 5.57
C VAL A 437 -6.01 -27.66 5.29
N GLU A 438 -6.57 -26.45 5.46
CA GLU A 438 -5.83 -25.19 5.35
C GLU A 438 -4.69 -25.12 6.36
N LYS A 439 -4.97 -25.48 7.61
CA LYS A 439 -3.96 -25.54 8.68
C LYS A 439 -2.82 -26.49 8.32
N GLY A 440 -3.13 -27.68 7.86
CA GLY A 440 -2.15 -28.70 7.47
C GLY A 440 -1.27 -28.27 6.29
N PHE A 441 -1.90 -27.68 5.26
CA PHE A 441 -1.16 -27.17 4.08
C PHE A 441 -0.17 -26.09 4.46
N VAL A 442 -0.62 -25.06 5.20
CA VAL A 442 0.27 -23.96 5.58
C VAL A 442 1.34 -24.43 6.56
N ALA A 443 1.03 -25.32 7.48
CA ALA A 443 2.04 -25.92 8.39
C ALA A 443 3.13 -26.65 7.60
N SER A 444 2.76 -27.39 6.53
CA SER A 444 3.74 -28.07 5.68
C SER A 444 4.64 -27.08 4.90
N ARG A 445 4.08 -25.99 4.40
CA ARG A 445 4.83 -24.95 3.70
C ARG A 445 5.73 -24.15 4.65
N LEU A 446 5.24 -23.83 5.84
CA LEU A 446 6.04 -23.25 6.91
C LEU A 446 7.22 -24.13 7.26
N ALA A 447 7.01 -25.44 7.38
CA ALA A 447 8.10 -26.39 7.66
C ALA A 447 9.17 -26.34 6.56
N VAL A 448 8.80 -26.26 5.29
CA VAL A 448 9.74 -26.12 4.15
C VAL A 448 10.54 -24.81 4.24
N GLU A 449 9.89 -23.68 4.47
CA GLU A 449 10.57 -22.39 4.61
C GLU A 449 11.46 -22.35 5.88
N MET A 450 11.06 -23.04 6.94
CA MET A 450 11.86 -23.21 8.14
C MET A 450 13.13 -24.04 7.90
N VAL A 451 13.05 -25.08 7.07
CA VAL A 451 14.24 -25.86 6.69
C VAL A 451 15.20 -25.04 5.83
N LYS A 452 14.66 -24.24 4.89
CA LYS A 452 15.44 -23.33 4.03
C LYS A 452 15.95 -22.09 4.76
N GLY A 453 15.25 -21.66 5.81
CA GLY A 453 15.56 -20.47 6.57
C GLY A 453 16.84 -20.58 7.39
N ASP A 454 17.40 -19.45 7.77
CA ASP A 454 18.55 -19.41 8.66
C ASP A 454 18.18 -19.69 10.13
N ALA A 455 19.19 -19.81 10.99
CA ALA A 455 19.01 -20.15 12.39
C ALA A 455 18.20 -19.11 13.18
N GLU A 456 18.27 -17.83 12.79
CA GLU A 456 17.56 -16.75 13.45
C GLU A 456 16.06 -16.82 13.16
N LEU A 457 15.67 -17.02 11.89
CA LEU A 457 14.27 -17.19 11.48
C LEU A 457 13.65 -18.44 12.16
N ARG A 458 14.40 -19.55 12.19
CA ARG A 458 13.98 -20.77 12.89
C ARG A 458 13.73 -20.55 14.38
N ARG A 459 14.63 -19.83 15.05
CA ARG A 459 14.48 -19.51 16.47
C ARG A 459 13.23 -18.64 16.71
N HIS A 460 13.09 -17.56 15.94
CA HIS A 460 11.93 -16.67 16.02
C HIS A 460 10.61 -17.44 15.90
N PHE A 461 10.52 -18.32 14.92
CA PHE A 461 9.32 -19.13 14.70
C PHE A 461 9.06 -20.11 15.86
N LYS A 462 10.10 -20.82 16.31
CA LYS A 462 9.98 -21.76 17.44
C LYS A 462 9.52 -21.07 18.71
N ASP A 463 10.12 -19.94 19.02
CA ASP A 463 9.78 -19.16 20.22
C ASP A 463 8.35 -18.63 20.13
N GLY A 464 7.94 -18.20 18.93
CA GLY A 464 6.57 -17.76 18.67
C GLY A 464 5.53 -18.85 18.83
N ILE A 465 5.75 -20.02 18.27
CA ILE A 465 4.86 -21.18 18.44
C ILE A 465 4.77 -21.55 19.92
N SER A 466 5.90 -21.65 20.62
CA SER A 466 5.91 -21.93 22.05
C SER A 466 5.07 -20.94 22.86
N LEU A 467 5.21 -19.66 22.57
CA LEU A 467 4.45 -18.59 23.24
C LEU A 467 2.95 -18.72 22.98
N MET A 468 2.56 -19.03 21.74
CA MET A 468 1.15 -19.18 21.36
C MET A 468 0.53 -20.44 21.97
N MET A 469 1.22 -21.57 21.93
CA MET A 469 0.75 -22.81 22.55
C MET A 469 0.58 -22.67 24.06
N GLY A 470 1.52 -22.01 24.74
CA GLY A 470 1.44 -21.72 26.17
C GLY A 470 0.25 -20.82 26.56
N ARG A 471 -0.32 -20.09 25.60
CA ARG A 471 -1.49 -19.23 25.81
C ARG A 471 -2.80 -19.81 25.25
N GLY A 472 -2.79 -21.04 24.73
CA GLY A 472 -3.97 -21.67 24.13
C GLY A 472 -4.43 -21.03 22.81
N VAL A 473 -3.54 -20.33 22.11
CA VAL A 473 -3.84 -19.61 20.88
C VAL A 473 -3.79 -20.55 19.68
N ASN A 474 -4.90 -20.72 19.01
CA ASN A 474 -5.03 -21.49 17.76
C ASN A 474 -4.74 -20.57 16.57
N ALA A 475 -3.51 -20.47 16.11
CA ALA A 475 -3.10 -19.54 15.09
C ALA A 475 -3.65 -19.88 13.68
N ASP A 476 -4.17 -18.86 12.97
CA ASP A 476 -4.44 -18.93 11.53
C ASP A 476 -3.10 -18.94 10.79
N ALA A 477 -2.91 -19.97 10.01
CA ALA A 477 -1.65 -20.23 9.37
C ALA A 477 -1.27 -19.17 8.33
N GLY A 478 -2.25 -18.54 7.65
CA GLY A 478 -1.99 -17.45 6.70
C GLY A 478 -1.47 -16.20 7.41
N GLN A 479 -1.99 -15.91 8.60
CA GLN A 479 -1.51 -14.79 9.42
C GLN A 479 -0.09 -15.02 9.93
N LEU A 480 0.24 -16.26 10.31
CA LEU A 480 1.59 -16.60 10.71
C LEU A 480 2.59 -16.40 9.57
N LEU A 481 2.24 -16.79 8.34
CA LEU A 481 3.07 -16.55 7.17
C LEU A 481 3.30 -15.06 6.93
N TYR A 482 2.23 -14.25 6.99
CA TYR A 482 2.35 -12.81 6.80
C TYR A 482 3.24 -12.15 7.87
N LEU A 483 3.11 -12.58 9.12
CA LEU A 483 3.91 -12.06 10.22
C LEU A 483 5.38 -12.47 10.13
N LEU A 484 5.64 -13.69 9.62
CA LEU A 484 6.99 -14.12 9.32
C LEU A 484 7.60 -13.33 8.17
N ASP A 485 6.81 -12.98 7.14
CA ASP A 485 7.26 -12.16 6.04
C ASP A 485 7.64 -10.74 6.52
N ALA A 486 6.82 -10.13 7.37
CA ALA A 486 7.11 -8.83 7.97
C ALA A 486 8.37 -8.87 8.88
N TYR A 487 8.57 -9.96 9.62
CA TYR A 487 9.79 -10.16 10.40
C TYR A 487 11.02 -10.35 9.51
N ASP A 488 10.92 -11.15 8.45
CA ASP A 488 12.00 -11.34 7.49
C ASP A 488 12.36 -10.04 6.77
N PHE A 489 11.37 -9.21 6.46
CA PHE A 489 11.59 -7.86 5.94
C PHE A 489 12.31 -6.95 6.94
N ALA A 490 11.88 -6.93 8.20
CA ALA A 490 12.54 -6.14 9.25
C ALA A 490 14.03 -6.56 9.40
N ARG A 491 14.31 -7.86 9.33
CA ARG A 491 15.70 -8.38 9.34
C ARG A 491 16.49 -7.95 8.11
N PHE A 492 15.87 -7.98 6.94
CA PHE A 492 16.48 -7.51 5.71
C PHE A 492 16.86 -6.04 5.82
N MET A 493 15.95 -5.19 6.28
CA MET A 493 16.22 -3.76 6.52
C MET A 493 17.40 -3.55 7.47
N ARG A 494 17.47 -4.27 8.56
CA ARG A 494 18.62 -4.25 9.47
C ARG A 494 19.92 -4.62 8.79
N ARG A 495 19.95 -5.75 8.07
CA ARG A 495 21.17 -6.29 7.43
C ARG A 495 21.67 -5.40 6.31
N SER A 496 20.78 -4.87 5.47
CA SER A 496 21.15 -3.96 4.38
C SER A 496 21.67 -2.61 4.89
N SER A 497 21.16 -2.12 6.00
CA SER A 497 21.66 -0.92 6.65
C SER A 497 22.97 -1.15 7.43
N THR A 498 23.16 -2.33 8.01
CA THR A 498 24.35 -2.67 8.82
C THR A 498 25.61 -2.73 7.97
N SER A 499 25.54 -3.18 6.72
CA SER A 499 26.68 -3.17 5.80
C SER A 499 27.15 -1.75 5.43
N ARG A 500 26.25 -0.76 5.49
CA ARG A 500 26.54 0.64 5.15
C ARG A 500 26.67 1.57 6.38
N ARG A 501 26.24 1.14 7.60
CA ARG A 501 26.02 2.02 8.78
C ARG A 501 26.30 1.36 10.13
N ALA A 502 27.17 0.37 10.19
CA ALA A 502 27.43 -0.42 11.41
C ALA A 502 27.72 0.39 12.69
N GLU A 503 28.27 1.61 12.56
CA GLU A 503 28.58 2.47 13.71
C GLU A 503 27.36 3.23 14.23
N ASN A 504 26.51 3.75 13.34
CA ASN A 504 25.36 4.59 13.72
C ASN A 504 24.23 3.76 14.34
N TYR A 505 23.99 2.53 13.85
CA TYR A 505 22.97 1.65 14.38
C TYR A 505 23.20 1.24 15.84
N ARG A 506 24.44 0.98 16.24
CA ARG A 506 24.78 0.64 17.63
C ARG A 506 24.48 1.77 18.62
N THR A 507 24.68 3.02 18.19
CA THR A 507 24.34 4.20 18.98
C THR A 507 22.83 4.43 19.09
N PHE A 508 22.06 3.97 18.11
CA PHE A 508 20.61 4.12 18.10
C PHE A 508 19.90 3.03 18.93
N ALA A 509 20.47 1.84 18.99
CA ALA A 509 19.96 0.73 19.80
C ALA A 509 20.22 0.88 21.31
N ASP A 510 20.87 1.96 21.75
CA ASP A 510 21.06 2.25 23.18
C ASP A 510 19.73 2.76 23.78
N PRO A 511 19.06 1.96 24.65
CA PRO A 511 17.79 2.36 25.28
C PRO A 511 17.90 3.66 26.08
N ALA A 512 19.09 4.00 26.60
CA ALA A 512 19.31 5.23 27.35
C ALA A 512 19.17 6.49 26.48
N ARG A 513 19.33 6.38 25.18
CA ARG A 513 19.19 7.51 24.25
C ARG A 513 17.74 7.89 24.00
N TRP A 514 16.82 6.92 24.05
CA TRP A 514 15.38 7.11 23.91
C TRP A 514 14.72 7.65 25.19
N GLN A 515 15.32 7.37 26.33
CA GLN A 515 14.84 7.82 27.63
C GLN A 515 15.18 9.28 27.95
N ARG A 516 16.05 9.91 27.16
CA ARG A 516 16.31 11.37 27.26
C ARG A 516 15.17 12.12 26.55
N VAL A 517 13.98 12.05 27.13
CA VAL A 517 12.95 13.04 26.87
C VAL A 517 13.51 14.36 27.40
N PRO A 518 13.48 15.46 26.62
CA PRO A 518 13.83 16.78 27.19
C PRO A 518 13.01 17.00 28.45
N GLU A 519 13.62 17.52 29.50
CA GLU A 519 12.92 17.88 30.72
C GLU A 519 11.75 18.81 30.35
N GLY A 520 10.51 18.33 30.49
CA GLY A 520 9.29 19.00 30.04
C GLY A 520 8.35 18.12 29.16
N GLY A 521 8.80 16.95 28.70
CA GLY A 521 7.93 15.98 27.98
C GLY A 521 7.11 15.13 28.95
N THR A 522 5.82 15.06 28.72
CA THR A 522 4.89 14.18 29.46
C THR A 522 5.25 12.71 29.24
N SER A 523 5.06 11.84 30.24
CA SER A 523 5.30 10.40 30.11
C SER A 523 4.47 9.80 28.95
N THR A 524 4.97 8.73 28.32
CA THR A 524 4.31 8.08 27.17
C THR A 524 2.86 7.72 27.46
N LYS A 525 2.54 7.30 28.68
CA LYS A 525 1.18 7.01 29.13
C LYS A 525 0.34 8.28 29.22
N GLU A 526 0.89 9.35 29.82
CA GLU A 526 0.25 10.66 29.91
C GLU A 526 0.06 11.30 28.51
N ALA A 527 0.99 11.12 27.58
CA ALA A 527 0.85 11.61 26.20
C ALA A 527 -0.28 10.88 25.46
N THR A 528 -0.36 9.56 25.62
CA THR A 528 -1.46 8.75 25.05
C THR A 528 -2.80 9.08 25.71
N ASP A 529 -2.82 9.24 27.03
CA ASP A 529 -4.04 9.61 27.76
C ASP A 529 -4.46 11.05 27.43
N LYS A 530 -3.52 11.99 27.28
CA LYS A 530 -3.80 13.36 26.84
C LYS A 530 -4.30 13.39 25.39
N LEU A 531 -3.70 12.61 24.48
CA LEU A 531 -4.17 12.49 23.10
C LEU A 531 -5.62 12.00 23.07
N ASN A 532 -5.94 10.98 23.87
CA ASN A 532 -7.30 10.45 24.00
C ASN A 532 -8.26 11.49 24.58
N VAL A 533 -7.86 12.24 25.60
CA VAL A 533 -8.68 13.30 26.23
C VAL A 533 -8.89 14.47 25.27
N MET A 534 -7.82 14.94 24.60
CA MET A 534 -7.91 16.05 23.64
C MET A 534 -8.75 15.69 22.42
N GLN A 535 -8.63 14.47 21.89
CA GLN A 535 -9.50 13.96 20.82
C GLN A 535 -10.96 13.93 21.28
N TRP A 536 -11.21 13.57 22.53
CA TRP A 536 -12.55 13.57 23.12
C TRP A 536 -13.12 15.00 23.29
N GLU A 537 -12.32 15.96 23.71
CA GLU A 537 -12.72 17.37 23.85
C GLU A 537 -12.98 18.02 22.48
N ASN A 538 -12.11 17.75 21.48
CA ASN A 538 -12.32 18.19 20.10
C ASN A 538 -13.57 17.57 19.48
N THR A 539 -13.89 16.30 19.79
CA THR A 539 -15.13 15.65 19.37
C THR A 539 -16.36 16.36 19.95
N LYS A 540 -16.29 16.84 21.18
CA LYS A 540 -17.36 17.67 21.78
C LYS A 540 -17.45 19.05 21.15
N ALA A 541 -16.34 19.68 20.81
CA ALA A 541 -16.30 20.97 20.13
C ALA A 541 -16.87 20.87 18.70
N VAL A 542 -16.50 19.83 17.94
CA VAL A 542 -17.06 19.56 16.59
C VAL A 542 -18.55 19.24 16.64
N LYS A 543 -19.05 18.57 17.68
CA LYS A 543 -20.49 18.35 17.87
C LYS A 543 -21.25 19.64 18.26
N ARG A 544 -20.56 20.64 18.86
CA ARG A 544 -21.15 21.95 19.19
C ARG A 544 -21.11 22.93 18.03
N THR A 545 -20.07 22.88 17.20
CA THR A 545 -20.00 23.58 15.93
C THR A 545 -20.61 22.66 14.89
N LYS A 546 -21.84 22.90 14.47
CA LYS A 546 -22.41 22.36 13.23
C LYS A 546 -21.59 22.93 12.07
N VAL A 547 -20.38 22.46 11.90
CA VAL A 547 -19.67 22.62 10.63
C VAL A 547 -20.40 21.67 9.68
N ALA A 548 -21.32 22.22 8.92
CA ALA A 548 -21.87 21.55 7.76
C ALA A 548 -20.67 21.15 6.88
N LEU A 549 -20.33 19.87 6.88
CA LEU A 549 -19.56 19.32 5.79
C LEU A 549 -20.31 19.72 4.51
N PRO A 550 -19.63 20.21 3.47
CA PRO A 550 -20.32 20.54 2.24
C PRO A 550 -21.03 19.28 1.77
N VAL A 551 -22.36 19.29 1.88
CA VAL A 551 -23.21 18.30 1.24
C VAL A 551 -23.11 18.61 -0.24
N VAL A 552 -22.21 17.95 -0.93
CA VAL A 552 -22.22 17.92 -2.39
C VAL A 552 -23.46 17.13 -2.77
N ARG A 553 -24.47 17.87 -3.24
CA ARG A 553 -25.69 17.32 -3.84
C ARG A 553 -25.39 16.53 -5.09
#